data_73be7ab529e4ec1cbf10c8d69f797aa3
#
_entry.id   73be7ab529e4ec1cbf10c8d69f797aa3
#
_cell.length_a   1.000
_cell.length_b   1.000
_cell.length_c   1.000
_cell.angle_alpha   90.00
_cell.angle_beta   90.00
_cell.angle_gamma   90.00
#
_symmetry.space_group_name_H-M   'P 1'
#
loop_
_entity.id
_entity.type
_entity.pdbx_description
1 polymer ?
#
loop_
_entity_poly.entity_id
_entity_poly.type
_entity_poly.pdbx_seq_one_letter_code
_entity_poly.pdbx_strand_id
1 'polypeptide(L)'
;MTIFLSMDIKPTELDRLIGDTHPEILAHEMRIMMRLTKFILPHLETLSTVIKLCAQLDCLIAIAKTCKENDYKRPVITTDKIIDITNGRHPLQELCINNYVPNSTKSSMDSSLVTILTGPNSSGKSIYLKQVALIVYMAHIGCFVPAEAANIGLIDHIYTRVQTVEDISNRMSAFLIDLRQMSLAIQESSTKSLIIIDEFGKGTSELDGLALLAACINNFLFREDKVPHVFVSTHFQTIAQYLVTSYMPSPYLNF
;
A
#
# COMPACT_ATOMS: atom_id res chain seq x y z
N MET A 1 -71.38 -38.67 -27.33
CA MET A 1 -70.60 -39.23 -28.42
C MET A 1 -69.47 -38.25 -28.73
N THR A 2 -68.35 -38.42 -28.02
CA THR A 2 -67.22 -37.52 -27.99
C THR A 2 -66.23 -38.02 -29.06
N ILE A 3 -66.04 -37.29 -30.11
CA ILE A 3 -65.10 -37.61 -31.18
C ILE A 3 -63.71 -37.16 -30.70
N PHE A 4 -62.89 -38.10 -30.22
CA PHE A 4 -61.45 -37.87 -30.06
C PHE A 4 -60.80 -37.98 -31.44
N LEU A 5 -60.49 -36.87 -32.03
CA LEU A 5 -59.53 -36.80 -33.16
C LEU A 5 -58.13 -36.91 -32.54
N SER A 6 -57.55 -38.10 -32.55
CA SER A 6 -56.13 -38.32 -32.34
C SER A 6 -55.40 -37.89 -33.58
N MET A 7 -54.92 -36.68 -33.62
CA MET A 7 -53.91 -36.27 -34.59
C MET A 7 -52.57 -36.81 -34.12
N ASP A 8 -52.21 -38.02 -34.51
CA ASP A 8 -50.85 -38.56 -34.45
C ASP A 8 -49.97 -37.86 -35.52
N ILE A 9 -49.72 -36.58 -35.28
CA ILE A 9 -48.71 -35.86 -36.08
C ILE A 9 -47.36 -36.31 -35.54
N LYS A 10 -46.57 -37.00 -36.37
CA LYS A 10 -45.20 -37.39 -36.00
C LYS A 10 -44.38 -36.14 -35.69
N PRO A 11 -43.52 -36.16 -34.65
CA PRO A 11 -42.69 -34.99 -34.30
C PRO A 11 -41.96 -34.36 -35.49
N THR A 12 -41.52 -35.18 -36.44
CA THR A 12 -40.86 -34.73 -37.70
C THR A 12 -41.79 -33.97 -38.64
N GLU A 13 -43.10 -34.20 -38.59
CA GLU A 13 -44.09 -33.51 -39.39
C GLU A 13 -44.52 -32.20 -38.76
N LEU A 14 -44.52 -32.16 -37.40
CA LEU A 14 -44.72 -30.97 -36.62
C LEU A 14 -43.54 -29.99 -36.79
N ASP A 15 -42.30 -30.48 -36.75
CA ASP A 15 -41.09 -29.68 -36.99
C ASP A 15 -41.06 -29.12 -38.42
N ARG A 16 -41.60 -29.86 -39.39
CA ARG A 16 -41.69 -29.41 -40.80
C ARG A 16 -42.79 -28.36 -41.03
N LEU A 17 -43.83 -28.36 -40.21
CA LEU A 17 -44.95 -27.41 -40.28
C LEU A 17 -44.67 -26.13 -39.46
N ILE A 18 -44.02 -26.26 -38.33
CA ILE A 18 -43.77 -25.15 -37.39
C ILE A 18 -42.38 -24.54 -37.65
N GLY A 19 -41.46 -25.27 -38.31
CA GLY A 19 -40.07 -24.92 -38.44
C GLY A 19 -39.28 -25.18 -37.15
N ASP A 20 -37.97 -25.02 -37.22
CA ASP A 20 -37.11 -25.12 -36.04
C ASP A 20 -37.31 -23.88 -35.16
N THR A 21 -38.16 -24.00 -34.14
CA THR A 21 -38.52 -22.90 -33.25
C THR A 21 -37.35 -22.42 -32.40
N HIS A 22 -36.35 -23.28 -32.15
CA HIS A 22 -35.20 -22.94 -31.33
C HIS A 22 -34.32 -21.81 -31.90
N PRO A 23 -33.90 -21.85 -33.19
CA PRO A 23 -33.21 -20.73 -33.83
C PRO A 23 -34.04 -19.45 -33.87
N GLU A 24 -35.37 -19.55 -34.04
CA GLU A 24 -36.22 -18.37 -34.02
C GLU A 24 -36.28 -17.69 -32.63
N ILE A 25 -36.39 -18.49 -31.57
CA ILE A 25 -36.32 -17.99 -30.18
C ILE A 25 -34.99 -17.29 -29.94
N LEU A 26 -33.88 -17.92 -30.29
CA LEU A 26 -32.55 -17.33 -30.15
C LEU A 26 -32.40 -16.01 -30.92
N ALA A 27 -32.94 -15.99 -32.16
CA ALA A 27 -32.93 -14.78 -32.99
C ALA A 27 -33.76 -13.65 -32.36
N HIS A 28 -34.89 -13.98 -31.72
CA HIS A 28 -35.70 -13.01 -30.99
C HIS A 28 -35.01 -12.49 -29.74
N GLU A 29 -34.43 -13.35 -28.92
CA GLU A 29 -33.63 -12.98 -27.75
C GLU A 29 -32.48 -12.06 -28.14
N MET A 30 -31.74 -12.40 -29.19
CA MET A 30 -30.63 -11.56 -29.67
C MET A 30 -31.12 -10.19 -30.15
N ARG A 31 -32.27 -10.11 -30.82
CA ARG A 31 -32.89 -8.83 -31.24
C ARG A 31 -33.28 -7.98 -30.02
N ILE A 32 -33.84 -8.59 -28.98
CA ILE A 32 -34.20 -7.90 -27.73
C ILE A 32 -32.93 -7.37 -27.05
N MET A 33 -31.89 -8.19 -26.92
CA MET A 33 -30.62 -7.81 -26.36
C MET A 33 -29.96 -6.65 -27.11
N MET A 34 -29.97 -6.71 -28.44
CA MET A 34 -29.44 -5.63 -29.29
C MET A 34 -30.21 -4.32 -29.12
N ARG A 35 -31.55 -4.37 -29.00
CA ARG A 35 -32.37 -3.18 -28.75
C ARG A 35 -32.08 -2.59 -27.37
N LEU A 36 -31.97 -3.43 -26.34
CA LEU A 36 -31.63 -3.01 -24.98
C LEU A 36 -30.26 -2.38 -24.96
N THR A 37 -29.25 -2.99 -25.56
CA THR A 37 -27.91 -2.43 -25.67
C THR A 37 -27.92 -1.07 -26.37
N LYS A 38 -28.60 -0.93 -27.51
CA LYS A 38 -28.72 0.35 -28.20
C LYS A 38 -29.44 1.43 -27.37
N PHE A 39 -30.35 1.03 -26.52
CA PHE A 39 -31.03 1.95 -25.60
C PHE A 39 -30.11 2.41 -24.45
N ILE A 40 -29.29 1.51 -23.91
CA ILE A 40 -28.39 1.81 -22.78
C ILE A 40 -27.14 2.59 -23.19
N LEU A 41 -26.57 2.26 -24.37
CA LEU A 41 -25.30 2.84 -24.83
C LEU A 41 -25.24 4.38 -24.79
N PRO A 42 -26.28 5.14 -25.22
CA PRO A 42 -26.26 6.59 -25.16
C PRO A 42 -26.20 7.16 -23.74
N HIS A 43 -26.60 6.36 -22.74
CA HIS A 43 -26.59 6.76 -21.33
C HIS A 43 -25.38 6.24 -20.56
N LEU A 44 -24.46 5.51 -21.20
CA LEU A 44 -23.33 4.86 -20.56
C LEU A 44 -22.41 5.84 -19.83
N GLU A 45 -22.16 6.99 -20.44
CA GLU A 45 -21.30 8.03 -19.87
C GLU A 45 -21.91 8.63 -18.58
N THR A 46 -23.20 8.92 -18.61
CA THR A 46 -23.95 9.41 -17.45
C THR A 46 -23.98 8.36 -16.33
N LEU A 47 -24.27 7.09 -16.68
CA LEU A 47 -24.28 5.99 -15.71
C LEU A 47 -22.89 5.79 -15.09
N SER A 48 -21.83 5.82 -15.91
CA SER A 48 -20.44 5.71 -15.43
C SER A 48 -20.11 6.84 -14.45
N THR A 49 -20.53 8.06 -14.73
CA THR A 49 -20.32 9.21 -13.85
C THR A 49 -21.05 9.05 -12.51
N VAL A 50 -22.31 8.62 -12.54
CA VAL A 50 -23.08 8.35 -11.32
C VAL A 50 -22.43 7.25 -10.48
N ILE A 51 -22.00 6.14 -11.11
CA ILE A 51 -21.32 5.05 -10.40
C ILE A 51 -20.02 5.54 -9.75
N LYS A 52 -19.23 6.37 -10.45
CA LYS A 52 -18.00 6.96 -9.87
C LYS A 52 -18.29 7.84 -8.66
N LEU A 53 -19.33 8.68 -8.74
CA LEU A 53 -19.74 9.52 -7.59
C LEU A 53 -20.23 8.68 -6.41
N CYS A 54 -21.02 7.64 -6.66
CA CYS A 54 -21.46 6.73 -5.61
C CYS A 54 -20.26 5.99 -4.97
N ALA A 55 -19.31 5.52 -5.77
CA ALA A 55 -18.10 4.87 -5.26
C ALA A 55 -17.23 5.81 -4.42
N GLN A 56 -17.08 7.07 -4.84
CA GLN A 56 -16.37 8.08 -4.05
C GLN A 56 -17.08 8.34 -2.70
N LEU A 57 -18.39 8.48 -2.71
CA LEU A 57 -19.17 8.69 -1.50
C LEU A 57 -19.07 7.49 -0.55
N ASP A 58 -19.16 6.27 -1.07
CA ASP A 58 -19.01 5.04 -0.30
C ASP A 58 -17.62 4.95 0.36
N CYS A 59 -16.54 5.25 -0.37
CA CYS A 59 -15.20 5.33 0.18
C CYS A 59 -15.09 6.37 1.32
N LEU A 60 -15.64 7.57 1.13
CA LEU A 60 -15.58 8.62 2.15
C LEU A 60 -16.37 8.23 3.41
N ILE A 61 -17.52 7.61 3.25
CA ILE A 61 -18.33 7.12 4.38
C ILE A 61 -17.59 6.00 5.12
N ALA A 62 -16.98 5.05 4.40
CA ALA A 62 -16.22 3.95 5.00
C ALA A 62 -15.02 4.49 5.81
N ILE A 63 -14.25 5.43 5.24
CA ILE A 63 -13.14 6.09 5.93
C ILE A 63 -13.63 6.82 7.19
N ALA A 64 -14.67 7.64 7.08
CA ALA A 64 -15.20 8.41 8.19
C ALA A 64 -15.71 7.51 9.32
N LYS A 65 -16.39 6.41 8.99
CA LYS A 65 -16.87 5.42 9.94
C LYS A 65 -15.71 4.76 10.67
N THR A 66 -14.72 4.25 9.95
CA THR A 66 -13.54 3.59 10.52
C THR A 66 -12.74 4.55 11.42
N CYS A 67 -12.55 5.79 10.99
CA CYS A 67 -11.85 6.80 11.78
C CYS A 67 -12.58 7.12 13.09
N LYS A 68 -13.92 7.17 13.06
CA LYS A 68 -14.73 7.42 14.25
C LYS A 68 -14.74 6.23 15.22
N GLU A 69 -14.84 5.00 14.69
CA GLU A 69 -14.88 3.77 15.49
C GLU A 69 -13.54 3.51 16.22
N ASN A 70 -12.41 3.89 15.60
CA ASN A 70 -11.08 3.64 16.15
C ASN A 70 -10.41 4.89 16.75
N ASP A 71 -11.18 5.97 16.96
CA ASP A 71 -10.69 7.23 17.54
C ASP A 71 -9.43 7.79 16.84
N TYR A 72 -9.42 7.77 15.50
CA TYR A 72 -8.35 8.36 14.70
C TYR A 72 -8.45 9.88 14.70
N LYS A 73 -7.31 10.56 14.69
CA LYS A 73 -7.23 12.01 14.74
C LYS A 73 -6.86 12.60 13.39
N ARG A 74 -7.35 13.81 13.12
CA ARG A 74 -7.02 14.54 11.90
C ARG A 74 -5.55 14.96 11.92
N PRO A 75 -4.73 14.54 10.94
CA PRO A 75 -3.35 14.99 10.84
C PRO A 75 -3.29 16.45 10.33
N VAL A 76 -2.25 17.17 10.74
CA VAL A 76 -1.87 18.45 10.14
C VAL A 76 -0.89 18.16 9.00
N ILE A 77 -1.21 18.62 7.80
CA ILE A 77 -0.33 18.51 6.64
C ILE A 77 0.36 19.85 6.42
N THR A 78 1.69 19.83 6.34
CA THR A 78 2.53 21.02 6.16
C THR A 78 3.43 20.89 4.95
N THR A 79 4.02 22.02 4.53
CA THR A 79 5.06 22.04 3.48
C THR A 79 6.44 21.77 4.04
N ASP A 80 6.59 21.84 5.36
CA ASP A 80 7.86 21.64 6.06
C ASP A 80 8.29 20.18 5.98
N LYS A 81 9.58 19.95 6.04
CA LYS A 81 10.16 18.60 6.03
C LYS A 81 10.11 18.01 7.45
N ILE A 82 8.95 17.50 7.83
CA ILE A 82 8.69 16.99 9.17
C ILE A 82 7.79 15.73 9.12
N ILE A 83 8.09 14.79 10.00
CA ILE A 83 7.19 13.71 10.42
C ILE A 83 7.23 13.72 11.95
N ASP A 84 6.17 14.22 12.57
CA ASP A 84 6.02 14.27 14.02
C ASP A 84 4.69 13.60 14.38
N ILE A 85 4.79 12.43 14.98
CA ILE A 85 3.65 11.56 15.34
C ILE A 85 3.72 11.31 16.84
N THR A 86 2.71 11.73 17.56
CA THR A 86 2.57 11.52 19.00
C THR A 86 1.70 10.31 19.26
N ASN A 87 2.21 9.34 20.01
CA ASN A 87 1.50 8.13 20.41
C ASN A 87 0.83 7.42 19.21
N GLY A 88 1.61 7.20 18.13
CA GLY A 88 1.17 6.48 16.95
C GLY A 88 0.87 5.02 17.26
N ARG A 89 -0.13 4.46 16.58
CA ARG A 89 -0.56 3.07 16.67
C ARG A 89 -0.55 2.42 15.30
N HIS A 90 -0.33 1.13 15.24
CA HIS A 90 -0.41 0.39 13.97
C HIS A 90 -1.87 0.02 13.70
N PRO A 91 -2.51 0.51 12.63
CA PRO A 91 -3.96 0.41 12.42
C PRO A 91 -4.52 -1.02 12.40
N LEU A 92 -3.72 -2.01 11.99
CA LEU A 92 -4.15 -3.41 11.96
C LEU A 92 -3.73 -4.17 13.22
N GLN A 93 -2.56 -3.87 13.78
CA GLN A 93 -2.07 -4.60 14.96
C GLN A 93 -2.84 -4.23 16.22
N GLU A 94 -3.27 -2.98 16.37
CA GLU A 94 -4.10 -2.56 17.50
C GLU A 94 -5.43 -3.30 17.57
N LEU A 95 -5.97 -3.77 16.43
CA LEU A 95 -7.20 -4.58 16.39
C LEU A 95 -6.97 -6.03 16.81
N CYS A 96 -5.73 -6.51 16.76
CA CYS A 96 -5.37 -7.89 17.07
C CYS A 96 -4.79 -8.07 18.48
N ILE A 97 -4.31 -6.99 19.11
CA ILE A 97 -3.56 -7.03 20.37
C ILE A 97 -4.30 -6.21 21.43
N ASN A 98 -4.73 -6.83 22.52
CA ASN A 98 -5.50 -6.17 23.57
C ASN A 98 -4.78 -5.01 24.26
N ASN A 99 -3.43 -5.02 24.31
CA ASN A 99 -2.62 -4.00 24.95
C ASN A 99 -1.55 -3.52 23.96
N TYR A 100 -1.95 -2.77 22.93
CA TYR A 100 -1.02 -2.15 22.00
C TYR A 100 -0.31 -0.98 22.68
N VAL A 101 1.02 -0.95 22.62
CA VAL A 101 1.84 0.16 23.15
C VAL A 101 2.05 1.20 22.05
N PRO A 102 1.50 2.40 22.18
CA PRO A 102 1.72 3.48 21.22
C PRO A 102 3.19 3.92 21.19
N ASN A 103 3.67 4.35 20.02
CA ASN A 103 5.03 4.84 19.85
C ASN A 103 5.03 6.19 19.15
N SER A 104 5.76 7.15 19.72
CA SER A 104 5.98 8.45 19.10
C SER A 104 7.13 8.39 18.11
N THR A 105 7.04 9.20 17.06
CA THR A 105 8.05 9.28 16.00
C THR A 105 8.31 10.73 15.65
N LYS A 106 9.58 11.13 15.61
CA LYS A 106 9.97 12.47 15.19
C LYS A 106 11.11 12.40 14.17
N SER A 107 10.91 13.02 13.03
CA SER A 107 11.93 13.15 11.98
C SER A 107 11.78 14.54 11.35
N SER A 108 12.81 15.37 11.49
CA SER A 108 12.82 16.74 10.95
C SER A 108 14.27 17.22 10.78
N MET A 109 14.44 18.37 10.15
CA MET A 109 15.76 19.00 10.01
C MET A 109 16.38 19.37 11.38
N ASP A 110 15.54 19.63 12.39
CA ASP A 110 16.00 19.99 13.75
C ASP A 110 16.27 18.78 14.65
N SER A 111 15.76 17.60 14.28
CA SER A 111 15.94 16.38 15.09
C SER A 111 16.88 15.39 14.40
N SER A 112 16.34 14.54 13.56
CA SER A 112 17.13 13.63 12.71
C SER A 112 16.27 13.18 11.53
N LEU A 113 16.89 13.00 10.38
CA LEU A 113 16.22 12.50 9.16
C LEU A 113 16.43 11.00 8.97
N VAL A 114 17.50 10.47 9.53
CA VAL A 114 17.85 9.04 9.49
C VAL A 114 17.74 8.46 10.88
N THR A 115 16.82 7.53 11.07
CA THR A 115 16.61 6.83 12.36
C THR A 115 16.95 5.37 12.18
N ILE A 116 17.84 4.86 13.03
CA ILE A 116 18.27 3.47 13.01
C ILE A 116 17.77 2.77 14.28
N LEU A 117 17.00 1.72 14.11
CA LEU A 117 16.46 0.91 15.19
C LEU A 117 17.26 -0.39 15.31
N THR A 118 17.91 -0.57 16.43
CA THR A 118 18.60 -1.81 16.77
C THR A 118 17.89 -2.51 17.92
N GLY A 119 18.03 -3.82 18.01
CA GLY A 119 17.43 -4.58 19.11
C GLY A 119 17.17 -6.03 18.74
N PRO A 120 16.80 -6.87 19.73
CA PRO A 120 16.56 -8.29 19.50
C PRO A 120 15.39 -8.54 18.53
N ASN A 121 15.33 -9.76 17.99
CA ASN A 121 14.20 -10.18 17.19
C ASN A 121 12.92 -10.14 18.04
N SER A 122 11.77 -9.91 17.38
CA SER A 122 10.45 -9.82 18.03
C SER A 122 10.29 -8.64 19.02
N SER A 123 11.18 -7.63 19.01
CA SER A 123 11.04 -6.42 19.83
C SER A 123 10.08 -5.37 19.26
N GLY A 124 9.44 -5.65 18.11
CA GLY A 124 8.45 -4.75 17.50
C GLY A 124 9.02 -3.78 16.46
N LYS A 125 10.31 -3.83 16.11
CA LYS A 125 10.96 -2.93 15.13
C LYS A 125 10.21 -2.85 13.80
N SER A 126 9.91 -3.99 13.21
CA SER A 126 9.19 -4.08 11.91
C SER A 126 7.76 -3.52 12.01
N ILE A 127 7.08 -3.71 13.15
CA ILE A 127 5.74 -3.16 13.40
C ILE A 127 5.80 -1.66 13.49
N TYR A 128 6.79 -1.12 14.21
CA TYR A 128 7.02 0.32 14.31
C TYR A 128 7.30 0.96 12.94
N LEU A 129 8.17 0.37 12.13
CA LEU A 129 8.46 0.87 10.78
C LEU A 129 7.20 0.89 9.89
N LYS A 130 6.42 -0.19 9.93
CA LYS A 130 5.15 -0.27 9.20
C LYS A 130 4.12 0.73 9.72
N GLN A 131 4.06 0.96 11.04
CA GLN A 131 3.22 1.98 11.66
C GLN A 131 3.51 3.37 11.08
N VAL A 132 4.79 3.78 11.05
CA VAL A 132 5.20 5.09 10.51
C VAL A 132 4.78 5.21 9.04
N ALA A 133 5.09 4.22 8.21
CA ALA A 133 4.73 4.22 6.79
C ALA A 133 3.22 4.31 6.56
N LEU A 134 2.43 3.54 7.33
CA LEU A 134 0.97 3.52 7.20
C LEU A 134 0.34 4.83 7.66
N ILE A 135 0.81 5.44 8.76
CA ILE A 135 0.31 6.73 9.23
C ILE A 135 0.57 7.82 8.18
N VAL A 136 1.78 7.87 7.63
CA VAL A 136 2.13 8.82 6.56
C VAL A 136 1.27 8.58 5.32
N TYR A 137 1.11 7.34 4.89
CA TYR A 137 0.28 6.99 3.75
C TYR A 137 -1.19 7.38 3.97
N MET A 138 -1.77 7.04 5.14
CA MET A 138 -3.16 7.39 5.49
C MET A 138 -3.38 8.90 5.47
N ALA A 139 -2.43 9.68 6.00
CA ALA A 139 -2.50 11.14 5.99
C ALA A 139 -2.56 11.70 4.54
N HIS A 140 -1.76 11.14 3.61
CA HIS A 140 -1.70 11.61 2.22
C HIS A 140 -2.91 11.22 1.38
N ILE A 141 -3.60 10.13 1.70
CA ILE A 141 -4.87 9.79 1.03
C ILE A 141 -6.09 10.51 1.65
N GLY A 142 -5.88 11.40 2.64
CA GLY A 142 -6.93 12.20 3.26
C GLY A 142 -7.65 11.49 4.42
N CYS A 143 -7.12 10.41 4.95
CA CYS A 143 -7.65 9.74 6.14
C CYS A 143 -7.18 10.42 7.43
N PHE A 144 -7.97 10.27 8.49
CA PHE A 144 -7.48 10.47 9.85
C PHE A 144 -6.53 9.33 10.21
N VAL A 145 -5.65 9.56 11.18
CA VAL A 145 -4.55 8.65 11.50
C VAL A 145 -4.65 8.10 12.92
N PRO A 146 -4.19 6.87 13.16
CA PRO A 146 -4.16 6.24 14.47
C PRO A 146 -3.02 6.85 15.34
N ALA A 147 -3.19 8.06 15.80
CA ALA A 147 -2.25 8.79 16.67
C ALA A 147 -3.02 9.79 17.53
N GLU A 148 -2.43 10.27 18.61
CA GLU A 148 -3.00 11.37 19.40
C GLU A 148 -2.87 12.71 18.66
N ALA A 149 -1.71 12.91 18.01
CA ALA A 149 -1.46 14.04 17.13
C ALA A 149 -0.48 13.62 16.03
N ALA A 150 -0.62 14.21 14.85
CA ALA A 150 0.33 14.01 13.77
C ALA A 150 0.51 15.30 12.97
N ASN A 151 1.76 15.71 12.79
CA ASN A 151 2.16 16.79 11.89
C ASN A 151 3.11 16.20 10.84
N ILE A 152 2.66 16.19 9.58
CA ILE A 152 3.32 15.44 8.51
C ILE A 152 3.55 16.37 7.32
N GLY A 153 4.80 16.46 6.89
CA GLY A 153 5.19 17.14 5.68
C GLY A 153 4.71 16.43 4.42
N LEU A 154 4.68 17.13 3.31
CA LEU A 154 4.33 16.54 2.03
C LEU A 154 5.39 15.52 1.60
N ILE A 155 4.99 14.26 1.49
CA ILE A 155 5.80 13.15 0.99
C ILE A 155 5.34 12.80 -0.42
N ASP A 156 6.28 12.77 -1.36
CA ASP A 156 6.03 12.45 -2.77
C ASP A 156 6.08 10.95 -3.07
N HIS A 157 7.01 10.24 -2.41
CA HIS A 157 7.20 8.80 -2.61
C HIS A 157 7.49 8.09 -1.29
N ILE A 158 6.99 6.87 -1.16
CA ILE A 158 7.31 5.97 -0.05
C ILE A 158 8.00 4.74 -0.63
N TYR A 159 9.29 4.58 -0.33
CA TYR A 159 10.07 3.41 -0.70
C TYR A 159 10.15 2.46 0.47
N THR A 160 9.75 1.22 0.27
CA THR A 160 9.78 0.21 1.32
C THR A 160 10.62 -0.98 0.90
N ARG A 161 11.53 -1.37 1.77
CA ARG A 161 12.14 -2.69 1.79
C ARG A 161 11.73 -3.36 3.09
N VAL A 162 10.64 -4.07 3.07
CA VAL A 162 10.13 -4.91 4.15
C VAL A 162 10.29 -6.36 3.69
N GLN A 163 10.42 -7.29 4.62
CA GLN A 163 10.69 -8.70 4.35
C GLN A 163 9.94 -9.22 3.11
N THR A 164 10.69 -9.72 2.14
CA THR A 164 10.17 -10.24 0.88
C THR A 164 9.73 -11.68 1.07
N VAL A 165 8.54 -12.02 0.60
CA VAL A 165 8.13 -13.41 0.40
C VAL A 165 8.81 -13.90 -0.88
N GLU A 166 9.48 -15.03 -0.83
CA GLU A 166 10.06 -15.65 -2.02
C GLU A 166 8.96 -15.92 -3.05
N ASP A 167 9.05 -15.28 -4.18
CA ASP A 167 8.16 -15.52 -5.30
C ASP A 167 8.82 -16.50 -6.28
N ILE A 168 8.43 -17.75 -6.19
CA ILE A 168 8.94 -18.85 -7.03
C ILE A 168 8.68 -18.57 -8.52
N SER A 169 7.70 -17.73 -8.85
CA SER A 169 7.34 -17.41 -10.24
C SER A 169 8.34 -16.48 -10.94
N ASN A 170 9.07 -15.66 -10.20
CA ASN A 170 9.93 -14.62 -10.76
C ASN A 170 11.40 -15.02 -11.01
N ARG A 171 11.82 -16.25 -10.73
CA ARG A 171 13.20 -16.75 -10.90
C ARG A 171 14.30 -15.85 -10.29
N MET A 172 13.95 -14.91 -9.42
CA MET A 172 14.88 -14.01 -8.75
C MET A 172 15.05 -14.43 -7.30
N SER A 173 16.29 -14.45 -6.80
CA SER A 173 16.50 -14.68 -5.37
C SER A 173 15.92 -13.52 -4.56
N ALA A 174 15.45 -13.81 -3.34
CA ALA A 174 14.96 -12.78 -2.41
C ALA A 174 15.99 -11.65 -2.24
N PHE A 175 17.27 -11.98 -2.17
CA PHE A 175 18.35 -11.00 -2.07
C PHE A 175 18.47 -10.08 -3.30
N LEU A 176 18.25 -10.58 -4.51
CA LEU A 176 18.27 -9.76 -5.72
C LEU A 176 17.07 -8.80 -5.77
N ILE A 177 15.90 -9.24 -5.28
CA ILE A 177 14.72 -8.37 -5.15
C ILE A 177 15.02 -7.25 -4.14
N ASP A 178 15.63 -7.58 -3.01
CA ASP A 178 16.04 -6.63 -1.99
C ASP A 178 17.02 -5.58 -2.54
N LEU A 179 18.03 -6.00 -3.27
CA LEU A 179 18.99 -5.11 -3.93
C LEU A 179 18.32 -4.18 -4.93
N ARG A 180 17.36 -4.69 -5.71
CA ARG A 180 16.60 -3.90 -6.68
C ARG A 180 15.74 -2.83 -5.99
N GLN A 181 15.07 -3.17 -4.88
CA GLN A 181 14.29 -2.21 -4.11
C GLN A 181 15.18 -1.11 -3.51
N MET A 182 16.34 -1.46 -2.98
CA MET A 182 17.31 -0.49 -2.46
C MET A 182 17.91 0.38 -3.56
N SER A 183 18.25 -0.20 -4.71
CA SER A 183 18.74 0.55 -5.88
C SER A 183 17.71 1.60 -6.33
N LEU A 184 16.44 1.23 -6.41
CA LEU A 184 15.35 2.13 -6.77
C LEU A 184 15.24 3.27 -5.75
N ALA A 185 15.24 2.96 -4.45
CA ALA A 185 15.19 3.96 -3.38
C ALA A 185 16.38 4.92 -3.43
N ILE A 186 17.59 4.42 -3.73
CA ILE A 186 18.78 5.25 -3.85
C ILE A 186 18.71 6.16 -5.09
N GLN A 187 18.25 5.66 -6.22
CA GLN A 187 18.27 6.40 -7.48
C GLN A 187 17.15 7.42 -7.61
N GLU A 188 15.96 7.10 -7.14
CA GLU A 188 14.74 7.86 -7.42
C GLU A 188 14.24 8.70 -6.24
N SER A 189 14.75 8.48 -5.01
CA SER A 189 14.27 9.24 -3.86
C SER A 189 14.65 10.72 -3.92
N SER A 190 13.67 11.55 -3.62
CA SER A 190 13.77 13.00 -3.49
C SER A 190 13.99 13.43 -2.02
N THR A 191 14.11 14.72 -1.78
CA THR A 191 14.14 15.31 -0.44
C THR A 191 12.85 15.10 0.36
N LYS A 192 11.75 14.83 -0.34
CA LYS A 192 10.40 14.63 0.24
C LYS A 192 10.00 13.16 0.27
N SER A 193 10.94 12.24 0.08
CA SER A 193 10.65 10.81 0.12
C SER A 193 10.75 10.25 1.54
N LEU A 194 9.95 9.21 1.81
CA LEU A 194 10.05 8.38 3.00
C LEU A 194 10.63 7.02 2.61
N ILE A 195 11.69 6.59 3.29
CA ILE A 195 12.36 5.32 3.04
C ILE A 195 12.27 4.45 4.29
N ILE A 196 11.74 3.26 4.14
CA ILE A 196 11.58 2.26 5.19
C ILE A 196 12.40 1.02 4.85
N ILE A 197 13.39 0.71 5.68
CA ILE A 197 14.29 -0.45 5.49
C ILE A 197 14.18 -1.37 6.70
N ASP A 198 13.70 -2.59 6.47
CA ASP A 198 13.53 -3.59 7.52
C ASP A 198 14.47 -4.78 7.29
N GLU A 199 15.50 -4.89 8.15
CA GLU A 199 16.48 -6.00 8.18
C GLU A 199 17.16 -6.30 6.81
N PHE A 200 17.60 -5.28 6.10
CA PHE A 200 18.32 -5.44 4.84
C PHE A 200 19.67 -6.14 5.01
N GLY A 201 20.03 -7.00 4.07
CA GLY A 201 21.30 -7.73 4.08
C GLY A 201 21.25 -9.13 4.70
N LYS A 202 20.06 -9.61 5.10
CA LYS A 202 19.88 -10.96 5.70
C LYS A 202 20.17 -12.12 4.72
N GLY A 203 20.13 -11.89 3.43
CA GLY A 203 20.27 -12.93 2.38
C GLY A 203 21.71 -13.22 1.96
N THR A 204 22.73 -12.67 2.65
CA THR A 204 24.15 -12.83 2.34
C THR A 204 24.98 -13.04 3.62
N SER A 205 26.32 -13.05 3.51
CA SER A 205 27.17 -13.13 4.69
C SER A 205 26.96 -11.90 5.60
N GLU A 206 27.18 -12.07 6.91
CA GLU A 206 26.97 -10.99 7.89
C GLU A 206 27.80 -9.74 7.57
N LEU A 207 29.06 -9.93 7.15
CA LEU A 207 29.96 -8.84 6.78
C LEU A 207 29.51 -8.13 5.52
N ASP A 208 29.09 -8.86 4.49
CA ASP A 208 28.61 -8.27 3.24
C ASP A 208 27.29 -7.53 3.46
N GLY A 209 26.37 -8.12 4.25
CA GLY A 209 25.10 -7.48 4.62
C GLY A 209 25.29 -6.17 5.37
N LEU A 210 26.19 -6.16 6.35
CA LEU A 210 26.58 -4.97 7.10
C LEU A 210 27.20 -3.90 6.19
N ALA A 211 28.15 -4.29 5.33
CA ALA A 211 28.81 -3.37 4.41
C ALA A 211 27.81 -2.74 3.42
N LEU A 212 26.91 -3.54 2.85
CA LEU A 212 25.87 -3.06 1.94
C LEU A 212 24.90 -2.09 2.64
N LEU A 213 24.43 -2.44 3.85
CA LEU A 213 23.53 -1.56 4.59
C LEU A 213 24.23 -0.24 4.96
N ALA A 214 25.47 -0.30 5.43
CA ALA A 214 26.26 0.89 5.75
C ALA A 214 26.48 1.77 4.52
N ALA A 215 26.80 1.20 3.37
CA ALA A 215 26.95 1.92 2.11
C ALA A 215 25.65 2.62 1.68
N CYS A 216 24.50 1.95 1.82
CA CYS A 216 23.19 2.53 1.51
C CYS A 216 22.86 3.72 2.43
N ILE A 217 23.05 3.56 3.74
CA ILE A 217 22.79 4.64 4.70
C ILE A 217 23.73 5.81 4.46
N ASN A 218 25.02 5.56 4.27
CA ASN A 218 25.99 6.61 3.96
C ASN A 218 25.64 7.35 2.67
N ASN A 219 25.15 6.65 1.63
CA ASN A 219 24.67 7.31 0.42
C ASN A 219 23.56 8.33 0.70
N PHE A 220 22.61 8.02 1.59
CA PHE A 220 21.59 8.98 1.99
C PHE A 220 22.19 10.14 2.81
N LEU A 221 23.05 9.86 3.77
CA LEU A 221 23.69 10.87 4.61
C LEU A 221 24.56 11.86 3.81
N PHE A 222 25.24 11.39 2.77
CA PHE A 222 26.05 12.26 1.89
C PHE A 222 25.26 13.24 1.02
N ARG A 223 23.93 13.15 1.02
CA ARG A 223 23.10 14.09 0.24
C ARG A 223 22.92 15.45 0.91
N GLU A 224 23.47 15.65 2.10
CA GLU A 224 23.43 16.91 2.85
C GLU A 224 21.98 17.40 3.04
N ASP A 225 21.64 18.59 2.54
CA ASP A 225 20.27 19.15 2.64
C ASP A 225 19.20 18.32 1.89
N LYS A 226 19.63 17.36 1.07
CA LYS A 226 18.73 16.50 0.28
C LYS A 226 18.48 15.12 0.89
N VAL A 227 18.85 14.88 2.14
CA VAL A 227 18.58 13.62 2.85
C VAL A 227 17.07 13.40 2.95
N PRO A 228 16.49 12.28 2.48
CA PRO A 228 15.07 11.95 2.70
C PRO A 228 14.81 11.58 4.17
N HIS A 229 13.55 11.34 4.53
CA HIS A 229 13.24 10.67 5.79
C HIS A 229 13.57 9.18 5.66
N VAL A 230 14.47 8.66 6.48
CA VAL A 230 14.94 7.27 6.42
C VAL A 230 14.77 6.60 7.78
N PHE A 231 14.02 5.49 7.80
CA PHE A 231 13.86 4.66 8.98
C PHE A 231 14.37 3.26 8.68
N VAL A 232 15.32 2.80 9.47
CA VAL A 232 16.01 1.53 9.28
C VAL A 232 15.88 0.66 10.51
N SER A 233 15.48 -0.59 10.36
CA SER A 233 15.68 -1.60 11.39
C SER A 233 16.83 -2.54 11.00
N THR A 234 17.63 -2.91 11.97
CA THR A 234 18.73 -3.84 11.75
C THR A 234 19.07 -4.64 13.01
N HIS A 235 19.64 -5.83 12.80
CA HIS A 235 20.25 -6.63 13.85
C HIS A 235 21.77 -6.38 13.98
N PHE A 236 22.36 -5.64 13.04
CA PHE A 236 23.78 -5.29 13.09
C PHE A 236 24.04 -4.22 14.13
N GLN A 237 24.42 -4.61 15.36
CA GLN A 237 24.68 -3.68 16.47
C GLN A 237 25.88 -2.77 16.20
N THR A 238 26.82 -3.22 15.39
CA THR A 238 28.06 -2.48 15.06
C THR A 238 27.88 -1.48 13.93
N ILE A 239 26.71 -1.35 13.34
CA ILE A 239 26.44 -0.48 12.16
C ILE A 239 26.93 0.95 12.39
N ALA A 240 26.76 1.48 13.60
CA ALA A 240 27.18 2.83 13.98
C ALA A 240 28.66 3.13 13.70
N GLN A 241 29.53 2.13 13.80
CA GLN A 241 30.98 2.27 13.58
C GLN A 241 31.33 2.48 12.10
N TYR A 242 30.44 2.10 11.18
CA TYR A 242 30.65 2.15 9.73
C TYR A 242 29.94 3.33 9.07
N LEU A 243 29.21 4.11 9.86
CA LEU A 243 28.55 5.30 9.37
C LEU A 243 29.47 6.52 9.48
N VAL A 244 29.41 7.38 8.47
CA VAL A 244 30.24 8.58 8.38
C VAL A 244 29.68 9.65 9.32
N THR A 245 29.80 9.42 10.62
CA THR A 245 29.43 10.38 11.66
C THR A 245 30.52 11.43 11.94
N SER A 246 31.74 11.18 11.41
CA SER A 246 32.95 11.98 11.74
C SER A 246 33.00 13.35 11.07
N TYR A 247 32.13 13.63 10.10
CA TYR A 247 32.19 14.87 9.30
C TYR A 247 30.88 15.68 9.29
N MET A 248 29.81 15.18 9.90
CA MET A 248 28.56 15.93 9.98
C MET A 248 28.14 16.19 11.41
N PRO A 249 27.78 17.45 11.78
CA PRO A 249 27.16 17.71 13.08
C PRO A 249 25.89 16.86 13.20
N SER A 250 25.68 16.29 14.36
CA SER A 250 24.75 15.21 14.70
C SER A 250 23.22 15.43 14.55
N PRO A 251 22.66 16.36 13.76
CA PRO A 251 21.20 16.44 13.67
C PRO A 251 20.58 15.41 12.72
N TYR A 252 21.38 14.68 11.92
CA TYR A 252 20.80 13.82 10.87
C TYR A 252 20.62 12.36 11.25
N LEU A 253 21.22 11.89 12.37
CA LEU A 253 21.24 10.47 12.74
C LEU A 253 20.77 10.26 14.18
N ASN A 254 19.83 9.33 14.40
CA ASN A 254 19.37 8.86 15.71
C ASN A 254 19.43 7.32 15.77
N PHE A 255 19.75 6.75 16.96
CA PHE A 255 19.84 5.31 17.22
C PHE A 255 18.78 4.86 18.21
#